data_55267cf49bdabd09f4096185d76f03c3
#
_entry.id   55267cf49bdabd09f4096185d76f03c3
#
_cell.length_a   1.000
_cell.length_b   1.000
_cell.length_c   1.000
_cell.angle_alpha   90.00
_cell.angle_beta   90.00
_cell.angle_gamma   90.00
#
_symmetry.space_group_name_H-M   'P 1'
#
loop_
_entity.id
_entity.type
_entity.pdbx_description
1 polymer ?
#
loop_
_entity_poly.entity_id
_entity_poly.type
_entity_poly.pdbx_seq_one_letter_code
_entity_poly.pdbx_strand_id
1 'polypeptide(L)'
;AASGPEQIVVNGMSASHRNSRWSNSGMVVEIRPEDIDGLSPSLSQGEGASGIATVLNPLKMLHFQEELERQCWMQGNRRQTAPAQRMVDFTRKKLSYDLPSSSYSPGLISSPLHFWMPEFISSRLQRGFEHFGRTSRGFLTNEATVIGVETRTSAPVRIIRDRDTLQHITVSGLFPCGEGAGYAGGIVSAAID
;
A
#
# COMPACT_ATOMS: atom_id res chain seq x y z
N ALA A 1 -0.58 -11.05 0.15
CA ALA A 1 -0.89 -11.56 1.48
C ALA A 1 -1.86 -10.60 2.17
N ALA A 2 -3.07 -11.04 2.46
CA ALA A 2 -4.03 -10.25 3.23
C ALA A 2 -3.76 -10.43 4.73
N SER A 3 -4.02 -9.40 5.54
CA SER A 3 -3.95 -9.49 7.01
C SER A 3 -5.30 -9.81 7.64
N GLY A 4 -6.38 -9.60 6.90
CA GLY A 4 -7.75 -9.87 7.32
C GLY A 4 -8.57 -10.57 6.23
N PRO A 5 -9.77 -11.07 6.58
CA PRO A 5 -10.59 -11.88 5.68
C PRO A 5 -11.11 -11.11 4.45
N GLU A 6 -11.27 -9.80 4.52
CA GLU A 6 -11.81 -8.96 3.44
C GLU A 6 -10.79 -7.92 2.97
N GLN A 7 -9.54 -8.31 2.91
CA GLN A 7 -8.42 -7.44 2.54
C GLN A 7 -7.55 -8.09 1.48
N ILE A 8 -6.93 -7.27 0.65
CA ILE A 8 -5.91 -7.71 -0.32
C ILE A 8 -4.72 -6.77 -0.28
N VAL A 9 -3.55 -7.36 -0.23
CA VAL A 9 -2.25 -6.69 -0.38
C VAL A 9 -1.47 -7.44 -1.44
N VAL A 10 -0.94 -6.72 -2.40
CA VAL A 10 -0.05 -7.26 -3.42
C VAL A 10 1.41 -6.98 -3.06
N ASN A 11 2.31 -7.81 -3.56
CA ASN A 11 3.73 -7.60 -3.45
C ASN A 11 4.41 -8.03 -4.75
N GLY A 12 5.34 -7.22 -5.24
CA GLY A 12 6.16 -7.55 -6.39
C GLY A 12 7.29 -8.47 -6.00
N MET A 13 7.34 -9.65 -6.63
CA MET A 13 8.42 -10.62 -6.41
C MET A 13 9.13 -10.94 -7.72
N SER A 14 10.44 -11.06 -7.67
CA SER A 14 11.25 -11.53 -8.80
C SER A 14 11.70 -12.96 -8.52
N ALA A 15 11.62 -13.82 -9.55
CA ALA A 15 12.19 -15.17 -9.46
C ALA A 15 13.71 -15.11 -9.20
N SER A 16 14.25 -16.08 -8.48
CA SER A 16 15.68 -16.12 -8.10
C SER A 16 16.61 -16.07 -9.31
N HIS A 17 16.26 -16.72 -10.40
CA HIS A 17 17.02 -16.70 -11.65
C HIS A 17 16.91 -15.41 -12.44
N ARG A 18 16.00 -14.50 -12.10
CA ARG A 18 15.77 -13.19 -12.74
C ARG A 18 15.63 -13.23 -14.27
N ASN A 19 15.15 -14.35 -14.81
CA ASN A 19 15.00 -14.61 -16.24
C ASN A 19 13.54 -14.72 -16.69
N SER A 20 12.60 -14.25 -15.89
CA SER A 20 11.19 -14.22 -16.28
C SER A 20 10.95 -13.12 -17.33
N ARG A 21 9.89 -13.30 -18.12
CA ARG A 21 9.47 -12.28 -19.10
C ARG A 21 8.89 -11.02 -18.45
N TRP A 22 8.62 -11.04 -17.16
CA TRP A 22 8.09 -9.91 -16.41
C TRP A 22 9.14 -9.32 -15.49
N SER A 23 9.12 -8.01 -15.39
CA SER A 23 9.81 -7.24 -14.35
C SER A 23 8.77 -6.50 -13.50
N ASN A 24 9.14 -6.15 -12.29
CA ASN A 24 8.29 -5.36 -11.41
C ASN A 24 9.11 -4.27 -10.70
N SER A 25 8.42 -3.23 -10.27
CA SER A 25 8.96 -2.20 -9.39
C SER A 25 7.88 -1.74 -8.42
N GLY A 26 8.25 -1.44 -7.19
CA GLY A 26 7.38 -0.80 -6.21
C GLY A 26 7.40 0.72 -6.41
N MET A 27 6.24 1.30 -6.69
CA MET A 27 6.06 2.75 -6.68
C MET A 27 5.30 3.12 -5.42
N VAL A 28 5.92 3.90 -4.56
CA VAL A 28 5.37 4.23 -3.25
C VAL A 28 5.12 5.73 -3.11
N VAL A 29 4.13 6.07 -2.30
CA VAL A 29 3.84 7.42 -1.84
C VAL A 29 3.97 7.41 -0.34
N GLU A 30 4.82 8.29 0.20
CA GLU A 30 4.85 8.54 1.63
C GLU A 30 3.53 9.16 2.07
N ILE A 31 2.89 8.55 3.06
CA ILE A 31 1.64 9.02 3.64
C ILE A 31 1.92 9.49 5.06
N ARG A 32 1.55 10.73 5.34
CA ARG A 32 1.70 11.34 6.66
C ARG A 32 0.35 11.46 7.36
N PRO A 33 0.34 11.57 8.68
CA PRO A 33 -0.91 11.76 9.42
C PRO A 33 -1.76 12.92 8.90
N GLU A 34 -1.13 14.00 8.44
CA GLU A 34 -1.81 15.19 7.92
C GLU A 34 -2.49 14.95 6.56
N ASP A 35 -2.00 14.01 5.77
CA ASP A 35 -2.59 13.66 4.46
C ASP A 35 -3.99 13.07 4.60
N ILE A 36 -4.31 12.48 5.78
CA ILE A 36 -5.59 11.78 6.02
C ILE A 36 -6.54 12.55 6.92
N ASP A 37 -6.16 13.70 7.47
CA ASP A 37 -7.00 14.49 8.40
C ASP A 37 -8.26 15.06 7.74
N GLY A 38 -8.29 15.22 6.43
CA GLY A 38 -9.44 15.74 5.68
C GLY A 38 -10.27 14.67 4.97
N LEU A 39 -9.95 13.40 5.17
CA LEU A 39 -10.66 12.32 4.49
C LEU A 39 -11.99 12.00 5.17
N SER A 40 -12.89 11.40 4.39
CA SER A 40 -14.20 10.94 4.87
C SER A 40 -14.06 10.00 6.08
N PRO A 41 -14.99 10.01 7.05
CA PRO A 41 -14.93 9.16 8.24
C PRO A 41 -14.71 7.67 7.95
N SER A 42 -15.22 7.17 6.82
CA SER A 42 -15.00 5.78 6.39
C SER A 42 -13.55 5.42 6.08
N LEU A 43 -12.71 6.42 5.77
CA LEU A 43 -11.28 6.23 5.48
C LEU A 43 -10.37 6.63 6.66
N SER A 44 -10.91 7.33 7.65
CA SER A 44 -10.16 7.83 8.82
C SER A 44 -10.53 7.17 10.15
N GLN A 45 -11.68 6.45 10.20
CA GLN A 45 -12.19 5.84 11.42
C GLN A 45 -12.60 4.40 11.16
N GLY A 46 -12.00 3.45 11.88
CA GLY A 46 -12.48 2.07 11.95
C GLY A 46 -13.85 2.00 12.64
N GLU A 47 -14.63 0.97 12.34
CA GLU A 47 -15.91 0.70 12.99
C GLU A 47 -15.75 0.66 14.52
N GLY A 48 -16.34 1.62 15.23
CA GLY A 48 -16.35 1.69 16.69
C GLY A 48 -15.92 3.02 17.32
N ALA A 49 -15.48 4.00 16.56
CA ALA A 49 -15.09 5.31 17.10
C ALA A 49 -16.28 6.26 17.14
N SER A 50 -17.08 6.20 18.21
CA SER A 50 -18.10 7.21 18.53
C SER A 50 -17.43 8.51 18.99
N GLY A 51 -17.55 9.52 18.16
CA GLY A 51 -17.58 10.95 18.37
C GLY A 51 -16.93 11.60 19.59
N ILE A 52 -15.58 11.62 19.73
CA ILE A 52 -14.83 12.68 20.48
C ILE A 52 -13.30 12.58 20.16
N ALA A 53 -12.84 11.63 19.37
CA ALA A 53 -11.41 11.32 19.24
C ALA A 53 -10.76 11.72 17.90
N THR A 54 -11.19 12.81 17.28
CA THR A 54 -10.65 13.23 15.95
C THR A 54 -9.22 13.78 16.01
N VAL A 55 -8.70 14.12 17.18
CA VAL A 55 -7.39 14.79 17.30
C VAL A 55 -6.26 13.86 17.73
N LEU A 56 -6.53 12.71 18.35
CA LEU A 56 -5.51 11.82 18.92
C LEU A 56 -5.83 10.33 18.77
N ASN A 57 -6.24 9.88 17.57
CA ASN A 57 -6.33 8.43 17.35
C ASN A 57 -4.92 7.88 16.94
N PRO A 58 -4.20 7.20 17.84
CA PRO A 58 -2.87 6.67 17.51
C PRO A 58 -2.90 5.57 16.45
N LEU A 59 -4.06 5.02 16.15
CA LEU A 59 -4.27 3.96 15.16
C LEU A 59 -4.83 4.48 13.84
N LYS A 60 -4.98 5.80 13.64
CA LYS A 60 -5.59 6.35 12.43
C LYS A 60 -4.89 5.91 11.14
N MET A 61 -3.56 5.81 11.16
CA MET A 61 -2.79 5.34 10.01
C MET A 61 -3.00 3.85 9.73
N LEU A 62 -3.17 3.05 10.78
CA LEU A 62 -3.50 1.63 10.67
C LEU A 62 -4.90 1.44 10.06
N HIS A 63 -5.89 2.15 10.56
CA HIS A 63 -7.25 2.10 10.02
C HIS A 63 -7.32 2.56 8.56
N PHE A 64 -6.56 3.60 8.21
CA PHE A 64 -6.44 4.04 6.83
C PHE A 64 -5.84 2.95 5.93
N GLN A 65 -4.78 2.27 6.38
CA GLN A 65 -4.18 1.15 5.67
C GLN A 65 -5.18 0.01 5.48
N GLU A 66 -5.86 -0.42 6.53
CA GLU A 66 -6.86 -1.49 6.51
C GLU A 66 -8.02 -1.17 5.56
N GLU A 67 -8.51 0.08 5.57
CA GLU A 67 -9.58 0.52 4.68
C GLU A 67 -9.13 0.52 3.22
N LEU A 68 -7.91 0.95 2.93
CA LEU A 68 -7.36 0.90 1.57
C LEU A 68 -7.21 -0.55 1.07
N GLU A 69 -6.79 -1.47 1.93
CA GLU A 69 -6.71 -2.90 1.65
C GLU A 69 -8.11 -3.51 1.40
N ARG A 70 -9.11 -3.07 2.18
CA ARG A 70 -10.50 -3.48 2.01
C ARG A 70 -11.09 -2.95 0.70
N GLN A 71 -10.84 -1.68 0.36
CA GLN A 71 -11.25 -1.12 -0.93
C GLN A 71 -10.62 -1.89 -2.09
N CYS A 72 -9.35 -2.24 -1.97
CA CYS A 72 -8.66 -3.06 -2.95
C CYS A 72 -9.34 -4.44 -3.14
N TRP A 73 -9.73 -5.11 -2.05
CA TRP A 73 -10.45 -6.36 -2.10
C TRP A 73 -11.83 -6.22 -2.76
N MET A 74 -12.56 -5.16 -2.43
CA MET A 74 -13.86 -4.89 -3.07
C MET A 74 -13.71 -4.69 -4.58
N GLN A 75 -12.73 -3.92 -5.00
CA GLN A 75 -12.41 -3.67 -6.41
C GLN A 75 -11.80 -4.89 -7.10
N GLY A 76 -11.23 -5.82 -6.33
CA GLY A 76 -10.76 -7.15 -6.77
C GLY A 76 -11.86 -8.20 -6.89
N ASN A 77 -13.12 -7.76 -6.98
CA ASN A 77 -14.29 -8.66 -7.09
C ASN A 77 -14.50 -9.54 -5.85
N ARG A 78 -14.15 -9.01 -4.67
CA ARG A 78 -14.26 -9.70 -3.36
C ARG A 78 -13.52 -11.06 -3.34
N ARG A 79 -12.40 -11.12 -4.04
CA ARG A 79 -11.53 -12.30 -4.15
C ARG A 79 -10.07 -11.85 -4.01
N GLN A 80 -9.14 -12.79 -4.18
CA GLN A 80 -7.71 -12.49 -4.22
C GLN A 80 -7.24 -11.97 -5.60
N THR A 81 -8.17 -11.70 -6.52
CA THR A 81 -7.90 -11.03 -7.79
C THR A 81 -7.53 -9.58 -7.52
N ALA A 82 -6.40 -9.12 -8.02
CA ALA A 82 -5.95 -7.75 -7.75
C ALA A 82 -6.53 -6.77 -8.75
N PRO A 83 -7.05 -5.61 -8.28
CA PRO A 83 -7.45 -4.52 -9.16
C PRO A 83 -6.23 -3.92 -9.85
N ALA A 84 -6.35 -3.68 -11.15
CA ALA A 84 -5.24 -3.25 -11.97
C ALA A 84 -5.70 -2.32 -13.11
N GLN A 85 -4.74 -1.54 -13.62
CA GLN A 85 -4.97 -0.60 -14.71
C GLN A 85 -3.71 -0.49 -15.55
N ARG A 86 -3.84 -0.29 -16.88
CA ARG A 86 -2.67 0.01 -17.72
C ARG A 86 -2.01 1.31 -17.22
N MET A 87 -0.68 1.35 -17.17
CA MET A 87 0.07 2.48 -16.63
C MET A 87 -0.28 3.81 -17.33
N VAL A 88 -0.36 3.79 -18.66
CA VAL A 88 -0.70 5.00 -19.44
C VAL A 88 -2.14 5.44 -19.17
N ASP A 89 -3.07 4.50 -19.04
CA ASP A 89 -4.46 4.82 -18.72
C ASP A 89 -4.60 5.39 -17.32
N PHE A 90 -3.88 4.81 -16.34
CA PHE A 90 -3.83 5.34 -14.98
C PHE A 90 -3.33 6.80 -14.95
N THR A 91 -2.22 7.09 -15.65
CA THR A 91 -1.67 8.46 -15.70
C THR A 91 -2.59 9.45 -16.40
N ARG A 92 -3.35 8.99 -17.39
CA ARG A 92 -4.31 9.81 -18.15
C ARG A 92 -5.72 9.81 -17.59
N LYS A 93 -5.95 9.19 -16.45
CA LYS A 93 -7.27 9.04 -15.81
C LYS A 93 -8.32 8.41 -16.74
N LYS A 94 -7.91 7.39 -17.51
CA LYS A 94 -8.78 6.67 -18.47
C LYS A 94 -9.02 5.25 -17.98
N LEU A 95 -10.15 4.67 -18.35
CA LEU A 95 -10.44 3.26 -18.10
C LEU A 95 -9.56 2.36 -18.98
N SER A 96 -9.09 1.25 -18.43
CA SER A 96 -8.48 0.17 -19.18
C SER A 96 -9.54 -0.88 -19.48
N TYR A 97 -9.79 -1.17 -20.75
CA TYR A 97 -10.76 -2.17 -21.16
C TYR A 97 -10.19 -3.59 -21.13
N ASP A 98 -8.87 -3.70 -21.23
CA ASP A 98 -8.11 -4.93 -21.17
C ASP A 98 -6.80 -4.72 -20.40
N LEU A 99 -6.17 -5.81 -19.98
CA LEU A 99 -4.90 -5.78 -19.26
C LEU A 99 -3.88 -6.68 -19.98
N PRO A 100 -2.59 -6.30 -20.00
CA PRO A 100 -1.53 -7.21 -20.39
C PRO A 100 -1.47 -8.45 -19.51
N SER A 101 -0.87 -9.53 -19.99
CA SER A 101 -0.60 -10.71 -19.19
C SER A 101 0.30 -10.38 -17.99
N SER A 102 0.09 -11.04 -16.87
CA SER A 102 0.82 -10.82 -15.62
C SER A 102 1.26 -12.14 -14.99
N SER A 103 2.31 -12.08 -14.17
CA SER A 103 2.76 -13.18 -13.33
C SER A 103 1.98 -13.29 -12.00
N TYR A 104 1.06 -12.39 -11.72
CA TYR A 104 0.25 -12.46 -10.50
C TYR A 104 -0.75 -13.62 -10.60
N SER A 105 -0.46 -14.71 -9.87
CA SER A 105 -1.19 -15.99 -10.02
C SER A 105 -2.68 -15.95 -9.65
N PRO A 106 -3.15 -15.13 -8.67
CA PRO A 106 -4.58 -15.02 -8.41
C PRO A 106 -5.36 -14.30 -9.52
N GLY A 107 -4.66 -13.66 -10.47
CA GLY A 107 -5.24 -12.94 -11.59
C GLY A 107 -5.49 -11.46 -11.32
N LEU A 108 -5.63 -10.72 -12.41
CA LEU A 108 -5.92 -9.29 -12.37
C LEU A 108 -7.34 -9.03 -12.85
N ILE A 109 -7.94 -7.96 -12.34
CA ILE A 109 -9.20 -7.42 -12.84
C ILE A 109 -9.02 -5.95 -13.19
N SER A 110 -9.51 -5.53 -14.34
CA SER A 110 -9.49 -4.13 -14.71
C SER A 110 -10.35 -3.32 -13.75
N SER A 111 -9.76 -2.31 -13.15
CA SER A 111 -10.39 -1.44 -12.17
C SER A 111 -9.83 -0.03 -12.28
N PRO A 112 -10.66 1.03 -12.18
CA PRO A 112 -10.20 2.41 -12.31
C PRO A 112 -9.48 2.88 -11.06
N LEU A 113 -8.23 2.43 -10.85
CA LEU A 113 -7.42 2.80 -9.68
C LEU A 113 -7.38 4.31 -9.45
N HIS A 114 -7.29 5.09 -10.53
CA HIS A 114 -7.27 6.56 -10.47
C HIS A 114 -8.55 7.19 -9.92
N PHE A 115 -9.64 6.44 -9.85
CA PHE A 115 -10.95 6.91 -9.41
C PHE A 115 -11.24 6.59 -7.95
N TRP A 116 -11.02 5.34 -7.53
CA TRP A 116 -11.37 4.92 -6.18
C TRP A 116 -10.22 5.11 -5.16
N MET A 117 -8.99 5.16 -5.63
CA MET A 117 -7.84 5.46 -4.75
C MET A 117 -7.92 6.93 -4.29
N PRO A 118 -7.57 7.25 -3.04
CA PRO A 118 -7.51 8.63 -2.57
C PRO A 118 -6.74 9.54 -3.53
N GLU A 119 -7.29 10.71 -3.84
CA GLU A 119 -6.75 11.59 -4.89
C GLU A 119 -5.30 12.02 -4.61
N PHE A 120 -4.95 12.26 -3.34
CA PHE A 120 -3.59 12.64 -3.00
C PHE A 120 -2.57 11.52 -3.29
N ILE A 121 -2.98 10.24 -3.20
CA ILE A 121 -2.15 9.08 -3.57
C ILE A 121 -2.09 8.95 -5.09
N SER A 122 -3.24 8.88 -5.75
CA SER A 122 -3.31 8.68 -7.19
C SER A 122 -2.60 9.79 -7.95
N SER A 123 -2.76 11.06 -7.55
CA SER A 123 -2.09 12.20 -8.19
C SER A 123 -0.57 12.22 -7.97
N ARG A 124 -0.10 11.82 -6.78
CA ARG A 124 1.35 11.70 -6.52
C ARG A 124 1.97 10.58 -7.37
N LEU A 125 1.31 9.42 -7.47
CA LEU A 125 1.75 8.32 -8.32
C LEU A 125 1.76 8.71 -9.80
N GLN A 126 0.70 9.36 -10.31
CA GLN A 126 0.62 9.83 -11.70
C GLN A 126 1.79 10.75 -12.04
N ARG A 127 2.06 11.73 -11.20
CA ARG A 127 3.22 12.65 -11.38
C ARG A 127 4.55 11.88 -11.34
N GLY A 128 4.67 10.89 -10.46
CA GLY A 128 5.84 10.01 -10.40
C GLY A 128 6.05 9.23 -11.70
N PHE A 129 5.01 8.58 -12.20
CA PHE A 129 5.07 7.85 -13.48
C PHE A 129 5.41 8.76 -14.66
N GLU A 130 4.84 9.94 -14.73
CA GLU A 130 5.16 10.93 -15.76
C GLU A 130 6.61 11.42 -15.66
N HIS A 131 7.10 11.66 -14.45
CA HIS A 131 8.49 12.04 -14.22
C HIS A 131 9.44 10.95 -14.71
N PHE A 132 9.24 9.70 -14.29
CA PHE A 132 10.04 8.58 -14.76
C PHE A 132 9.90 8.32 -16.26
N GLY A 133 8.72 8.58 -16.84
CA GLY A 133 8.53 8.53 -18.29
C GLY A 133 9.38 9.54 -19.07
N ARG A 134 9.68 10.70 -18.46
CA ARG A 134 10.58 11.71 -19.05
C ARG A 134 12.06 11.38 -18.87
N THR A 135 12.43 10.82 -17.72
CA THR A 135 13.83 10.55 -17.37
C THR A 135 14.32 9.18 -17.85
N SER A 136 13.41 8.23 -18.06
CA SER A 136 13.74 6.86 -18.43
C SER A 136 12.92 6.48 -19.69
N ARG A 137 13.59 6.49 -20.83
CA ARG A 137 12.93 6.17 -22.10
C ARG A 137 12.26 4.79 -22.07
N GLY A 138 10.97 4.76 -22.42
CA GLY A 138 10.17 3.53 -22.46
C GLY A 138 9.58 3.10 -21.12
N PHE A 139 9.84 3.83 -20.03
CA PHE A 139 9.26 3.53 -18.71
C PHE A 139 7.72 3.67 -18.73
N LEU A 140 7.21 4.81 -19.22
CA LEU A 140 5.78 5.05 -19.35
C LEU A 140 5.26 4.36 -20.60
N THR A 141 4.72 3.17 -20.44
CA THR A 141 4.25 2.32 -21.55
C THR A 141 2.86 1.74 -21.27
N ASN A 142 2.12 1.45 -22.33
CA ASN A 142 0.82 0.79 -22.24
C ASN A 142 0.93 -0.73 -22.01
N GLU A 143 2.13 -1.29 -22.15
CA GLU A 143 2.43 -2.69 -21.83
C GLU A 143 2.61 -2.94 -20.33
N ALA A 144 2.84 -1.88 -19.54
CA ALA A 144 2.96 -1.99 -18.10
C ALA A 144 1.60 -1.86 -17.40
N THR A 145 1.44 -2.64 -16.33
CA THR A 145 0.22 -2.65 -15.51
C THR A 145 0.53 -2.14 -14.13
N VAL A 146 -0.25 -1.17 -13.65
CA VAL A 146 -0.29 -0.75 -12.24
C VAL A 146 -1.24 -1.70 -11.52
N ILE A 147 -0.77 -2.31 -10.46
CA ILE A 147 -1.54 -3.25 -9.64
C ILE A 147 -1.67 -2.64 -8.24
N GLY A 148 -2.87 -2.50 -7.75
CA GLY A 148 -3.13 -1.98 -6.41
C GLY A 148 -3.37 -3.12 -5.41
N VAL A 149 -2.97 -2.97 -4.15
CA VAL A 149 -2.04 -1.99 -3.60
C VAL A 149 -1.00 -2.73 -2.77
N GLU A 150 0.18 -2.14 -2.63
CA GLU A 150 1.16 -2.55 -1.63
C GLU A 150 1.21 -1.49 -0.53
N THR A 151 0.61 -1.79 0.62
CA THR A 151 0.45 -0.86 1.74
C THR A 151 1.46 -1.09 2.86
N ARG A 152 2.25 -2.18 2.79
CA ARG A 152 3.07 -2.69 3.89
C ARG A 152 4.56 -2.50 3.65
N THR A 153 4.96 -1.33 3.17
CA THR A 153 6.36 -0.94 3.03
C THR A 153 6.96 -0.55 4.38
N SER A 154 6.14 -0.02 5.30
CA SER A 154 6.51 0.30 6.68
C SER A 154 5.29 0.19 7.59
N ALA A 155 5.52 -0.01 8.89
CA ALA A 155 4.44 -0.07 9.87
C ALA A 155 3.74 1.30 10.02
N PRO A 156 2.40 1.32 10.03
CA PRO A 156 1.63 2.55 10.22
C PRO A 156 1.59 3.01 11.69
N VAL A 157 2.14 2.21 12.59
CA VAL A 157 2.18 2.46 14.04
C VAL A 157 3.57 2.16 14.59
N ARG A 158 3.88 2.74 15.75
CA ARG A 158 5.07 2.38 16.52
C ARG A 158 4.68 1.96 17.93
N ILE A 159 5.10 0.77 18.34
CA ILE A 159 4.95 0.27 19.70
C ILE A 159 6.13 0.79 20.52
N ILE A 160 5.87 1.71 21.44
CA ILE A 160 6.93 2.45 22.16
C ILE A 160 7.73 1.51 23.08
N ARG A 161 9.05 1.62 23.04
CA ARG A 161 9.99 0.92 23.93
C ARG A 161 11.02 1.89 24.50
N ASP A 162 11.55 1.57 25.67
CA ASP A 162 12.69 2.25 26.27
C ASP A 162 13.95 2.07 25.41
N ARG A 163 14.82 3.08 25.33
CA ARG A 163 16.00 3.06 24.45
C ARG A 163 17.10 2.12 24.94
N ASP A 164 17.25 2.00 26.25
CA ASP A 164 18.37 1.27 26.85
C ASP A 164 18.01 -0.18 27.14
N THR A 165 16.82 -0.40 27.69
CA THR A 165 16.33 -1.73 28.05
C THR A 165 15.62 -2.44 26.90
N LEU A 166 15.22 -1.71 25.83
CA LEU A 166 14.43 -2.17 24.69
C LEU A 166 13.06 -2.75 25.08
N GLN A 167 12.68 -2.65 26.34
CA GLN A 167 11.40 -3.12 26.86
C GLN A 167 10.31 -2.07 26.64
N HIS A 168 9.08 -2.51 26.45
CA HIS A 168 7.92 -1.62 26.38
C HIS A 168 7.80 -0.79 27.67
N ILE A 169 7.46 0.49 27.53
CA ILE A 169 7.50 1.46 28.63
C ILE A 169 6.53 1.17 29.78
N THR A 170 5.46 0.40 29.54
CA THR A 170 4.43 0.09 30.55
C THR A 170 4.14 -1.40 30.71
N VAL A 171 4.61 -2.24 29.77
CA VAL A 171 4.35 -3.70 29.81
C VAL A 171 5.67 -4.44 30.03
N SER A 172 5.83 -4.99 31.20
CA SER A 172 7.03 -5.75 31.55
C SER A 172 7.12 -7.05 30.74
N GLY A 173 8.33 -7.38 30.29
CA GLY A 173 8.60 -8.58 29.49
C GLY A 173 8.22 -8.48 28.01
N LEU A 174 7.68 -7.35 27.53
CA LEU A 174 7.40 -7.10 26.13
C LEU A 174 8.56 -6.31 25.49
N PHE A 175 9.15 -6.85 24.42
CA PHE A 175 10.25 -6.24 23.67
C PHE A 175 9.81 -5.97 22.21
N PRO A 176 9.23 -4.80 21.92
CA PRO A 176 8.82 -4.45 20.55
C PRO A 176 10.04 -4.33 19.65
N CYS A 177 10.07 -5.06 18.52
CA CYS A 177 11.19 -5.04 17.59
C CYS A 177 10.74 -5.18 16.13
N GLY A 178 11.64 -4.84 15.23
CA GLY A 178 11.50 -5.04 13.80
C GLY A 178 10.44 -4.17 13.12
N GLU A 179 10.00 -4.63 11.95
CA GLU A 179 9.08 -3.89 11.08
C GLU A 179 7.70 -3.72 11.71
N GLY A 180 7.13 -4.79 12.27
CA GLY A 180 5.79 -4.75 12.85
C GLY A 180 5.66 -3.79 14.04
N ALA A 181 6.73 -3.58 14.78
CA ALA A 181 6.79 -2.62 15.89
C ALA A 181 7.19 -1.20 15.45
N GLY A 182 7.49 -0.98 14.17
CA GLY A 182 7.82 0.33 13.61
C GLY A 182 9.28 0.76 13.78
N TYR A 183 10.21 -0.17 14.02
CA TYR A 183 11.63 0.14 14.22
C TYR A 183 12.52 -0.16 13.03
N ALA A 184 12.03 -0.93 12.05
CA ALA A 184 12.76 -1.28 10.85
C ALA A 184 11.82 -1.32 9.64
N GLY A 185 12.36 -1.15 8.42
CA GLY A 185 11.59 -1.19 7.17
C GLY A 185 12.12 -2.21 6.15
N GLY A 186 12.95 -3.17 6.58
CA GLY A 186 13.50 -4.18 5.69
C GLY A 186 13.91 -5.43 6.42
N ILE A 187 14.09 -6.54 5.69
CA ILE A 187 14.38 -7.87 6.25
C ILE A 187 15.63 -7.86 7.13
N VAL A 188 16.74 -7.30 6.61
CA VAL A 188 18.01 -7.27 7.33
C VAL A 188 17.95 -6.34 8.54
N SER A 189 17.41 -5.14 8.39
CA SER A 189 17.27 -4.19 9.50
C SER A 189 16.34 -4.71 10.59
N ALA A 190 15.27 -5.41 10.22
CA ALA A 190 14.35 -6.03 11.19
C ALA A 190 14.98 -7.21 11.95
N ALA A 191 15.93 -7.91 11.31
CA ALA A 191 16.66 -9.00 11.96
C ALA A 191 17.80 -8.51 12.87
N ILE A 192 18.31 -7.30 12.63
CA ILE A 192 19.35 -6.66 13.45
C ILE A 192 18.74 -5.99 14.69
N ASP A 193 17.56 -5.38 14.55
CA ASP A 193 16.85 -4.70 15.63
C ASP A 193 16.37 -5.67 16.72
#